data_6fb4e6409ef60978e0ec5b2c8ea61451
#
_entry.id   6fb4e6409ef60978e0ec5b2c8ea61451
#
_cell.length_a   1.000
_cell.length_b   1.000
_cell.length_c   1.000
_cell.angle_alpha   90.00
_cell.angle_beta   90.00
_cell.angle_gamma   90.00
#
_symmetry.space_group_name_H-M   'P 1'
#
loop_
_entity.id
_entity.type
_entity.pdbx_description
1 polymer ?
#
loop_
_entity_poly.entity_id
_entity_poly.type
_entity_poly.pdbx_seq_one_letter_code
_entity_poly.pdbx_strand_id
1 'polypeptide(L)'
;MKKTGPKSGKPASQQIDAQIKAQDDWRGVMLSRLRKLVKEADPEVVEELKWGGVPVWSHDGIISTGETYKSVVKMTFAKGASLKDPSGLFNSSLEGNTRRAIDFREGEKIKEKALKALIRAAVKLNQSKAKK
;
A
#
# COMPACT_ATOMS: atom_id res chain seq x y z
N MET A 1 -19.00 7.15 17.43
CA MET A 1 -18.86 6.72 16.88
C MET A 1 -18.73 6.17 16.30
N LYS A 2 -18.75 5.83 15.84
CA LYS A 2 -18.54 5.21 15.25
C LYS A 2 -18.38 4.99 14.39
N LYS A 3 -18.21 4.64 13.88
CA LYS A 3 -17.86 4.32 13.14
C LYS A 3 -17.65 3.98 12.28
N THR A 4 -17.65 3.92 12.23
CA THR A 4 -17.45 3.88 11.15
C THR A 4 -16.93 2.88 10.48
N GLY A 5 -17.24 2.59 9.54
CA GLY A 5 -16.76 1.73 8.72
C GLY A 5 -16.25 0.52 9.29
N PRO A 6 -15.14 0.55 9.79
CA PRO A 6 -14.61 -0.69 10.31
C PRO A 6 -15.50 -1.28 11.35
N LYS A 7 -15.67 -2.54 11.25
CA LYS A 7 -16.46 -3.29 12.20
C LYS A 7 -15.93 -3.08 13.59
N SER A 8 -16.77 -3.17 14.54
CA SER A 8 -16.43 -3.13 15.94
C SER A 8 -15.73 -1.85 16.39
N GLY A 9 -15.62 -0.86 15.52
CA GLY A 9 -15.02 0.41 15.89
C GLY A 9 -13.55 0.38 16.20
N LYS A 10 -12.85 -0.70 15.87
CA LYS A 10 -11.41 -0.77 16.09
C LYS A 10 -10.68 0.12 15.10
N PRO A 11 -9.56 0.72 15.51
CA PRO A 11 -8.73 1.49 14.58
C PRO A 11 -8.32 0.65 13.38
N ALA A 12 -8.19 1.31 12.24
CA ALA A 12 -7.79 0.63 11.02
C ALA A 12 -6.48 -0.15 11.21
N SER A 13 -5.51 0.43 11.91
CA SER A 13 -4.24 -0.25 12.13
C SER A 13 -4.41 -1.59 12.84
N GLN A 14 -5.30 -1.66 13.83
CA GLN A 14 -5.54 -2.92 14.52
C GLN A 14 -6.22 -3.94 13.63
N GLN A 15 -7.10 -3.48 12.75
CA GLN A 15 -7.77 -4.39 11.83
C GLN A 15 -6.81 -4.92 10.78
N ILE A 16 -5.87 -4.08 10.34
CA ILE A 16 -4.83 -4.53 9.42
C ILE A 16 -3.93 -5.54 10.11
N ASP A 17 -3.58 -5.31 11.40
CA ASP A 17 -2.85 -6.30 12.19
C ASP A 17 -3.56 -7.65 12.16
N ALA A 18 -4.87 -7.63 12.37
CA ALA A 18 -5.66 -8.86 12.41
C ALA A 18 -5.69 -9.55 11.04
N GLN A 19 -5.79 -8.78 9.96
CA GLN A 19 -5.76 -9.35 8.61
C GLN A 19 -4.43 -10.03 8.31
N ILE A 20 -3.34 -9.39 8.68
CA ILE A 20 -2.00 -9.95 8.48
C ILE A 20 -1.88 -11.25 9.26
N LYS A 21 -2.33 -11.25 10.49
CA LYS A 21 -2.25 -12.43 11.35
C LYS A 21 -3.10 -13.57 10.82
N ALA A 22 -4.28 -13.23 10.28
CA ALA A 22 -5.18 -14.25 9.72
C ALA A 22 -4.62 -14.86 8.44
N GLN A 23 -3.75 -14.14 7.75
CA GLN A 23 -3.09 -14.62 6.55
C GLN A 23 -1.88 -15.44 6.97
N ASP A 24 -2.11 -16.70 7.27
CA ASP A 24 -1.17 -17.56 7.97
C ASP A 24 -0.18 -18.25 7.02
N ASP A 25 0.42 -17.48 6.12
CA ASP A 25 1.41 -18.00 5.19
C ASP A 25 2.29 -16.85 4.71
N TRP A 26 3.05 -17.10 3.63
CA TRP A 26 4.00 -16.11 3.10
C TRP A 26 3.34 -14.78 2.75
N ARG A 27 2.04 -14.80 2.42
CA ARG A 27 1.34 -13.56 2.02
C ARG A 27 1.20 -12.61 3.21
N GLY A 28 0.95 -13.15 4.40
CA GLY A 28 0.90 -12.33 5.62
C GLY A 28 2.26 -11.71 5.93
N VAL A 29 3.31 -12.51 5.80
CA VAL A 29 4.67 -12.02 6.02
C VAL A 29 5.01 -10.91 5.03
N MET A 30 4.67 -11.13 3.77
CA MET A 30 4.94 -10.14 2.72
C MET A 30 4.18 -8.85 2.97
N LEU A 31 2.88 -8.94 3.25
CA LEU A 31 2.07 -7.75 3.51
C LEU A 31 2.58 -7.00 4.74
N SER A 32 2.97 -7.73 5.79
CA SER A 32 3.54 -7.14 6.98
C SER A 32 4.81 -6.35 6.66
N ARG A 33 5.65 -6.92 5.82
CA ARG A 33 6.89 -6.25 5.44
C ARG A 33 6.63 -5.00 4.62
N LEU A 34 5.70 -5.08 3.67
CA LEU A 34 5.34 -3.92 2.85
C LEU A 34 4.78 -2.79 3.73
N ARG A 35 3.92 -3.15 4.67
CA ARG A 35 3.36 -2.18 5.61
C ARG A 35 4.45 -1.47 6.39
N LYS A 36 5.43 -2.22 6.87
CA LYS A 36 6.53 -1.65 7.62
C LYS A 36 7.33 -0.68 6.76
N LEU A 37 7.56 -1.03 5.50
CA LEU A 37 8.30 -0.17 4.59
C LEU A 37 7.55 1.12 4.30
N VAL A 38 6.24 1.05 4.17
CA VAL A 38 5.41 2.24 3.98
C VAL A 38 5.59 3.19 5.18
N LYS A 39 5.52 2.65 6.38
CA LYS A 39 5.64 3.45 7.59
C LYS A 39 7.04 4.02 7.77
N GLU A 40 8.05 3.27 7.34
CA GLU A 40 9.42 3.77 7.39
C GLU A 40 9.63 4.89 6.38
N ALA A 41 9.04 4.75 5.20
CA ALA A 41 9.17 5.76 4.16
C ALA A 41 8.42 7.04 4.54
N ASP A 42 7.31 6.90 5.24
CA ASP A 42 6.45 8.03 5.62
C ASP A 42 5.88 7.80 7.01
N PRO A 43 6.57 8.27 8.05
CA PRO A 43 6.08 8.08 9.42
C PRO A 43 4.73 8.75 9.70
N GLU A 44 4.29 9.66 8.85
CA GLU A 44 3.01 10.34 9.02
C GLU A 44 1.88 9.71 8.22
N VAL A 45 2.15 8.58 7.58
CA VAL A 45 1.13 7.92 6.77
C VAL A 45 -0.07 7.52 7.62
N VAL A 46 -1.25 7.65 7.04
CA VAL A 46 -2.51 7.25 7.68
C VAL A 46 -2.92 5.89 7.11
N GLU A 47 -3.24 4.97 8.00
CA GLU A 47 -3.75 3.67 7.59
C GLU A 47 -5.27 3.67 7.68
N GLU A 48 -5.90 3.16 6.64
CA GLU A 48 -7.36 3.11 6.53
C GLU A 48 -7.78 1.76 5.97
N LEU A 49 -9.07 1.48 6.08
CA LEU A 49 -9.68 0.33 5.40
C LEU A 49 -10.78 0.87 4.51
N LYS A 50 -10.81 0.43 3.26
CA LYS A 50 -11.82 0.84 2.30
C LYS A 50 -12.33 -0.38 1.54
N TRP A 51 -13.44 -0.21 0.89
CA TRP A 51 -13.99 -1.23 -0.02
C TRP A 51 -14.09 -2.61 0.61
N GLY A 52 -14.65 -2.65 1.81
CA GLY A 52 -14.91 -3.93 2.47
C GLY A 52 -13.72 -4.53 3.17
N GLY A 53 -12.69 -3.74 3.42
CA GLY A 53 -11.57 -4.22 4.24
C GLY A 53 -10.22 -4.23 3.55
N VAL A 54 -10.05 -3.41 2.51
CA VAL A 54 -8.75 -3.30 1.84
C VAL A 54 -7.86 -2.32 2.60
N PRO A 55 -6.66 -2.74 3.03
CA PRO A 55 -5.72 -1.81 3.65
C PRO A 55 -5.30 -0.71 2.67
N VAL A 56 -5.39 0.52 3.13
CA VAL A 56 -5.08 1.70 2.32
C VAL A 56 -4.15 2.59 3.11
N TRP A 57 -3.12 3.12 2.44
CA TRP A 57 -2.20 4.07 3.04
C TRP A 57 -2.37 5.40 2.34
N SER A 58 -2.54 6.46 3.14
CA SER A 58 -2.87 7.79 2.63
C SER A 58 -1.99 8.85 3.25
N HIS A 59 -1.72 9.88 2.47
CA HIS A 59 -1.07 11.10 2.93
C HIS A 59 -1.43 12.18 1.91
N ASP A 60 -2.37 13.07 2.29
CA ASP A 60 -2.94 14.06 1.37
C ASP A 60 -3.55 13.38 0.13
N GLY A 61 -4.22 12.26 0.37
CA GLY A 61 -4.81 11.43 -0.66
C GLY A 61 -4.24 10.03 -0.60
N ILE A 62 -4.84 9.10 -1.33
CA ILE A 62 -4.40 7.72 -1.31
C ILE A 62 -3.02 7.61 -1.95
N ILE A 63 -2.11 6.94 -1.26
CA ILE A 63 -0.79 6.58 -1.81
C ILE A 63 -0.88 5.20 -2.45
N SER A 64 -1.26 4.20 -1.67
CA SER A 64 -1.29 2.84 -2.17
C SER A 64 -2.24 1.98 -1.36
N THR A 65 -2.54 0.81 -1.91
CA THR A 65 -3.35 -0.21 -1.25
C THR A 65 -2.54 -1.49 -1.22
N GLY A 66 -2.90 -2.39 -0.29
CA GLY A 66 -2.29 -3.71 -0.19
C GLY A 66 -3.35 -4.77 -0.22
N GLU A 67 -3.22 -5.73 -1.14
CA GLU A 67 -4.19 -6.79 -1.28
C GLU A 67 -3.47 -8.12 -1.38
N THR A 68 -4.10 -9.17 -0.81
CA THR A 68 -3.56 -10.52 -0.91
C THR A 68 -4.46 -11.34 -1.81
N TYR A 69 -3.86 -11.97 -2.79
CA TYR A 69 -4.53 -12.90 -3.69
C TYR A 69 -3.89 -14.28 -3.53
N LYS A 70 -4.42 -15.26 -4.21
CA LYS A 70 -3.95 -16.63 -4.03
C LYS A 70 -2.45 -16.76 -4.29
N SER A 71 -1.94 -16.13 -5.32
CA SER A 71 -0.55 -16.30 -5.75
C SER A 71 0.31 -15.07 -5.63
N VAL A 72 -0.26 -13.93 -5.25
CA VAL A 72 0.51 -12.69 -5.18
C VAL A 72 0.00 -11.81 -4.04
N VAL A 73 0.88 -10.96 -3.56
CA VAL A 73 0.49 -9.82 -2.76
C VAL A 73 0.67 -8.62 -3.67
N LYS A 74 -0.39 -7.85 -3.85
CA LYS A 74 -0.40 -6.74 -4.80
C LYS A 74 -0.38 -5.41 -4.04
N MET A 75 0.55 -4.55 -4.41
CA MET A 75 0.59 -3.19 -3.90
C MET A 75 0.29 -2.25 -5.06
N THR A 76 -0.84 -1.57 -5.01
CA THR A 76 -1.28 -0.68 -6.08
C THR A 76 -1.04 0.76 -5.68
N PHE A 77 -0.37 1.51 -6.54
CA PHE A 77 -0.16 2.93 -6.32
C PHE A 77 -1.25 3.70 -7.06
N ALA A 78 -2.02 4.48 -6.33
CA ALA A 78 -3.19 5.16 -6.86
C ALA A 78 -2.87 6.08 -8.04
N LYS A 79 -1.71 6.70 -8.01
CA LYS A 79 -1.26 7.61 -9.07
C LYS A 79 0.02 7.10 -9.74
N GLY A 80 0.15 5.77 -9.80
CA GLY A 80 1.36 5.14 -10.29
C GLY A 80 1.77 5.58 -11.69
N ALA A 81 0.78 5.83 -12.56
CA ALA A 81 1.09 6.27 -13.93
C ALA A 81 1.78 7.64 -13.98
N SER A 82 1.66 8.43 -12.91
CA SER A 82 2.30 9.74 -12.83
C SER A 82 3.62 9.72 -12.09
N LEU A 83 4.05 8.54 -11.65
CA LEU A 83 5.29 8.40 -10.90
C LEU A 83 6.40 7.91 -11.82
N LYS A 84 7.59 8.45 -11.63
CA LYS A 84 8.76 7.89 -12.27
C LYS A 84 9.14 6.63 -11.49
N ASP A 85 9.52 5.62 -12.21
CA ASP A 85 9.87 4.33 -11.61
C ASP A 85 11.23 3.91 -12.16
N PRO A 86 12.29 4.58 -11.74
CA PRO A 86 13.61 4.34 -12.32
C PRO A 86 14.13 2.92 -12.07
N SER A 87 13.66 2.27 -11.02
CA SER A 87 14.10 0.90 -10.72
C SER A 87 13.22 -0.16 -11.37
N GLY A 88 12.17 0.26 -12.10
CA GLY A 88 11.32 -0.68 -12.80
C GLY A 88 10.53 -1.59 -11.88
N LEU A 89 9.98 -1.04 -10.79
CA LEU A 89 9.26 -1.84 -9.81
C LEU A 89 7.86 -2.24 -10.28
N PHE A 90 7.17 -1.35 -11.00
CA PHE A 90 5.82 -1.68 -11.46
C PHE A 90 5.87 -2.83 -12.45
N ASN A 91 5.11 -3.87 -12.16
CA ASN A 91 5.07 -5.05 -13.01
C ASN A 91 3.65 -5.54 -13.25
N SER A 92 2.65 -4.74 -12.88
CA SER A 92 1.26 -5.11 -13.03
C SER A 92 0.46 -3.84 -13.27
N SER A 93 -0.68 -3.97 -13.93
CA SER A 93 -1.54 -2.84 -14.27
C SER A 93 -0.80 -1.77 -15.08
N LEU A 94 0.10 -2.21 -15.97
CA LEU A 94 0.98 -1.28 -16.68
C LEU A 94 0.25 -0.45 -17.72
N GLU A 95 -0.94 -0.85 -18.14
CA GLU A 95 -1.73 -0.11 -19.11
C GLU A 95 -2.73 0.83 -18.45
N GLY A 96 -2.75 0.88 -17.13
CA GLY A 96 -3.65 1.79 -16.44
C GLY A 96 -3.28 3.24 -16.67
N ASN A 97 -4.29 4.06 -16.85
CA ASN A 97 -4.07 5.50 -17.06
C ASN A 97 -3.70 6.22 -15.77
N THR A 98 -4.01 5.64 -14.63
CA THR A 98 -3.80 6.28 -13.34
C THR A 98 -3.04 5.37 -12.38
N ARG A 99 -3.51 4.15 -12.24
CA ARG A 99 -2.94 3.20 -11.27
C ARG A 99 -1.87 2.34 -11.90
N ARG A 100 -0.88 1.99 -11.11
CA ARG A 100 0.13 0.99 -11.44
C ARG A 100 0.36 0.14 -10.22
N ALA A 101 0.76 -1.11 -10.42
CA ALA A 101 0.88 -2.03 -9.29
C ALA A 101 2.16 -2.84 -9.36
N ILE A 102 2.53 -3.35 -8.19
CA ILE A 102 3.62 -4.29 -8.04
C ILE A 102 3.02 -5.58 -7.49
N ASP A 103 3.22 -6.68 -8.19
CA ASP A 103 2.84 -8.00 -7.72
C ASP A 103 4.07 -8.66 -7.10
N PHE A 104 3.96 -9.06 -5.84
CA PHE A 104 5.02 -9.78 -5.14
C PHE A 104 4.61 -11.24 -5.01
N ARG A 105 5.50 -12.14 -5.40
CA ARG A 105 5.23 -13.58 -5.34
C ARG A 105 6.05 -14.21 -4.24
N GLU A 106 5.65 -15.42 -3.88
CA GLU A 106 6.34 -16.15 -2.81
C GLU A 106 7.83 -16.26 -3.12
N GLY A 107 8.65 -15.96 -2.12
CA GLY A 107 10.11 -16.07 -2.25
C GLY A 107 10.80 -14.87 -2.88
N GLU A 108 10.03 -13.92 -3.40
CA GLU A 108 10.64 -12.73 -3.99
C GLU A 108 11.20 -11.82 -2.91
N LYS A 109 12.34 -11.23 -3.20
CA LYS A 109 12.92 -10.22 -2.32
C LYS A 109 12.41 -8.86 -2.72
N ILE A 110 12.06 -8.07 -1.73
CA ILE A 110 11.63 -6.70 -1.95
C ILE A 110 12.87 -5.82 -2.11
N LYS A 111 12.87 -5.00 -3.16
CA LYS A 111 13.91 -3.97 -3.32
C LYS A 111 13.53 -2.81 -2.41
N GLU A 112 13.87 -2.93 -1.15
CA GLU A 112 13.32 -2.08 -0.10
C GLU A 112 13.67 -0.62 -0.27
N LYS A 113 14.91 -0.34 -0.60
CA LYS A 113 15.34 1.04 -0.77
C LYS A 113 14.62 1.72 -1.93
N ALA A 114 14.50 1.00 -3.05
CA ALA A 114 13.81 1.52 -4.22
C ALA A 114 12.32 1.70 -3.94
N LEU A 115 11.72 0.76 -3.21
CA LEU A 115 10.30 0.85 -2.88
C LEU A 115 10.04 2.05 -1.96
N LYS A 116 10.87 2.26 -0.95
CA LYS A 116 10.70 3.42 -0.08
C LYS A 116 10.84 4.72 -0.86
N ALA A 117 11.75 4.78 -1.81
CA ALA A 117 11.89 5.96 -2.65
C ALA A 117 10.63 6.20 -3.48
N LEU A 118 10.04 5.14 -4.00
CA LEU A 118 8.79 5.24 -4.78
C LEU A 118 7.63 5.73 -3.90
N ILE A 119 7.55 5.22 -2.68
CA ILE A 119 6.53 5.64 -1.73
C ILE A 119 6.68 7.13 -1.41
N ARG A 120 7.91 7.58 -1.16
CA ARG A 120 8.16 9.00 -0.88
C ARG A 120 7.81 9.88 -2.08
N ALA A 121 8.05 9.38 -3.29
CA ALA A 121 7.67 10.12 -4.49
C ALA A 121 6.16 10.25 -4.59
N ALA A 122 5.42 9.20 -4.20
CA ALA A 122 3.96 9.25 -4.20
C ALA A 122 3.43 10.26 -3.19
N VAL A 123 4.04 10.30 -2.01
CA VAL A 123 3.67 11.29 -0.99
C VAL A 123 3.91 12.69 -1.52
N LYS A 124 5.06 12.91 -2.12
CA LYS A 124 5.43 14.22 -2.64
C LYS A 124 4.48 14.66 -3.74
N LEU A 125 4.07 13.75 -4.60
CA LEU A 125 3.10 14.05 -5.64
C LEU A 125 1.77 14.49 -5.06
N ASN A 126 1.28 13.76 -4.04
CA ASN A 126 0.04 14.13 -3.37
C ASN A 126 0.14 15.50 -2.72
N GLN A 127 1.25 15.78 -2.05
CA GLN A 127 1.47 17.06 -1.40
C GLN A 127 1.49 18.20 -2.40
N SER A 128 2.11 17.98 -3.54
CA SER A 128 2.19 18.96 -4.60
C SER A 128 0.79 19.34 -5.10
N LYS A 129 -0.10 18.35 -5.26
CA LYS A 129 -1.45 18.60 -5.72
C LYS A 129 -2.32 19.22 -4.62
N ALA A 130 -2.09 18.84 -3.38
CA ALA A 130 -2.89 19.34 -2.27
C ALA A 130 -2.66 20.84 -2.03
N LYS A 131 -1.51 21.33 -2.43
CA LYS A 131 -1.17 22.75 -2.22
C LYS A 131 -1.82 23.69 -3.23
N LYS A 132 -2.48 23.18 -4.22
CA LYS A 132 -3.20 24.00 -5.17
C LYS A 132 -4.55 24.50 -4.62
#